data_aed14e704c0a8134ff531a33b44161e9
#
_entry.id   aed14e704c0a8134ff531a33b44161e9
#
_cell.length_a   1.000
_cell.length_b   1.000
_cell.length_c   1.000
_cell.angle_alpha   90.00
_cell.angle_beta   90.00
_cell.angle_gamma   90.00
#
_symmetry.space_group_name_H-M   'P 1'
#
loop_
_entity.id
_entity.type
_entity.pdbx_description
1 polymer ?
#
loop_
_entity_poly.entity_id
_entity_poly.type
_entity_poly.pdbx_seq_one_letter_code
_entity_poly.pdbx_strand_id
1 'polypeptide(L)'
;MANVLETGMNYLQTQDPEVAACIENEFQRQKQNIELIASENIASPAVMGSVLTNKYAEGYPGKRYYGGCDYVDVLETIAIERAKKLFGAAYANVQPHSGAQANLEVYAALLQPGDTLMGMDLASGGHLTHGARVNLSGKYYHSISYGVDPETGRIDYDQVEDMVRRYRPKLLVAGASAYPRAIDFKAFA
;
A
#
# COMPACT_ATOMS: atom_id res chain seq x y z
N MET A 1 10.65 -31.48 -4.96
CA MET A 1 9.72 -30.58 -5.68
C MET A 1 10.54 -29.79 -6.69
N ALA A 2 10.24 -29.90 -7.98
CA ALA A 2 10.86 -29.02 -8.99
C ALA A 2 10.62 -27.57 -8.57
N ASN A 3 11.57 -26.69 -8.83
CA ASN A 3 11.44 -25.27 -8.57
C ASN A 3 10.26 -24.75 -9.44
N VAL A 4 9.16 -24.40 -8.80
CA VAL A 4 7.91 -24.02 -9.49
C VAL A 4 8.12 -22.79 -10.39
N LEU A 5 9.00 -21.88 -9.98
CA LEU A 5 9.36 -20.71 -10.77
C LEU A 5 10.11 -21.11 -12.04
N GLU A 6 11.07 -22.02 -11.92
CA GLU A 6 11.81 -22.56 -13.07
C GLU A 6 10.88 -23.31 -14.02
N THR A 7 9.97 -24.13 -13.49
CA THR A 7 8.97 -24.82 -14.31
C THR A 7 8.04 -23.84 -15.00
N GLY A 8 7.61 -22.78 -14.33
CA GLY A 8 6.76 -21.73 -14.91
C GLY A 8 7.47 -20.95 -16.01
N MET A 9 8.75 -20.58 -15.82
CA MET A 9 9.54 -19.90 -16.83
C MET A 9 9.80 -20.80 -18.06
N ASN A 10 10.13 -22.08 -17.84
CA ASN A 10 10.31 -23.03 -18.96
C ASN A 10 9.01 -23.22 -19.76
N TYR A 11 7.86 -23.25 -19.08
CA TYR A 11 6.56 -23.31 -19.74
C TYR A 11 6.31 -22.05 -20.57
N LEU A 12 6.54 -20.86 -20.02
CA LEU A 12 6.40 -19.58 -20.72
C LEU A 12 7.32 -19.48 -21.93
N GLN A 13 8.58 -19.87 -21.81
CA GLN A 13 9.52 -19.88 -22.94
C GLN A 13 9.01 -20.73 -24.12
N THR A 14 8.23 -21.77 -23.84
CA THR A 14 7.67 -22.65 -24.86
C THR A 14 6.35 -22.13 -25.44
N GLN A 15 5.49 -21.57 -24.59
CA GLN A 15 4.14 -21.16 -24.97
C GLN A 15 4.04 -19.69 -25.42
N ASP A 16 4.85 -18.82 -24.84
CA ASP A 16 4.89 -17.39 -25.13
C ASP A 16 6.31 -16.83 -24.93
N PRO A 17 7.19 -17.08 -25.91
CA PRO A 17 8.59 -16.66 -25.84
C PRO A 17 8.76 -15.13 -25.80
N GLU A 18 7.82 -14.36 -26.32
CA GLU A 18 7.86 -12.90 -26.28
C GLU A 18 7.68 -12.38 -24.85
N VAL A 19 6.69 -12.89 -24.11
CA VAL A 19 6.48 -12.57 -22.71
C VAL A 19 7.66 -13.08 -21.85
N ALA A 20 8.15 -14.28 -22.10
CA ALA A 20 9.32 -14.82 -21.39
C ALA A 20 10.55 -13.91 -21.57
N ALA A 21 10.80 -13.41 -22.77
CA ALA A 21 11.89 -12.47 -23.04
C ALA A 21 11.71 -11.14 -22.31
N CYS A 22 10.48 -10.61 -22.23
CA CYS A 22 10.19 -9.39 -21.47
C CYS A 22 10.51 -9.56 -19.97
N ILE A 23 10.12 -10.69 -19.37
CA ILE A 23 10.40 -11.00 -17.96
C ILE A 23 11.91 -11.08 -17.71
N GLU A 24 12.65 -11.78 -18.56
CA GLU A 24 14.11 -11.89 -18.42
C GLU A 24 14.79 -10.53 -18.60
N ASN A 25 14.38 -9.73 -19.58
CA ASN A 25 14.94 -8.39 -19.80
C ASN A 25 14.67 -7.47 -18.59
N GLU A 26 13.47 -7.51 -18.02
CA GLU A 26 13.15 -6.73 -16.81
C GLU A 26 13.99 -7.17 -15.61
N PHE A 27 14.20 -8.47 -15.46
CA PHE A 27 15.07 -8.99 -14.39
C PHE A 27 16.52 -8.51 -14.57
N GLN A 28 17.04 -8.48 -15.81
CA GLN A 28 18.36 -7.92 -16.08
C GLN A 28 18.42 -6.41 -15.87
N ARG A 29 17.36 -5.68 -16.23
CA ARG A 29 17.25 -4.25 -15.96
C ARG A 29 17.35 -3.96 -14.47
N GLN A 30 16.62 -4.68 -13.64
CA GLN A 30 16.63 -4.50 -12.18
C GLN A 30 18.01 -4.81 -11.56
N LYS A 31 18.75 -5.77 -12.12
CA LYS A 31 20.13 -6.07 -11.66
C LYS A 31 21.14 -4.99 -12.02
N GLN A 32 20.92 -4.27 -13.12
CA GLN A 32 21.87 -3.30 -13.67
C GLN A 32 21.60 -1.86 -13.19
N ASN A 33 20.44 -1.60 -12.60
CA ASN A 33 20.03 -0.27 -12.19
C ASN A 33 19.82 -0.23 -10.68
N ILE A 34 20.09 0.93 -10.08
CA ILE A 34 19.75 1.22 -8.69
C ILE A 34 18.34 1.80 -8.67
N GLU A 35 17.42 1.07 -8.03
CA GLU A 35 16.05 1.54 -7.84
C GLU A 35 15.99 2.49 -6.65
N LEU A 36 15.57 3.75 -6.89
CA LEU A 36 15.46 4.79 -5.86
C LEU A 36 14.03 5.07 -5.41
N ILE A 37 13.06 4.33 -5.94
CA ILE A 37 11.66 4.45 -5.53
C ILE A 37 11.46 3.59 -4.27
N ALA A 38 11.25 4.25 -3.14
CA ALA A 38 11.21 3.60 -1.82
C ALA A 38 10.10 2.52 -1.68
N SER A 39 9.03 2.61 -2.47
CA SER A 39 7.94 1.63 -2.49
C SER A 39 8.23 0.39 -3.34
N GLU A 40 9.29 0.39 -4.15
CA GLU A 40 9.67 -0.74 -4.98
C GLU A 40 10.63 -1.64 -4.21
N ASN A 41 10.10 -2.75 -3.72
CA ASN A 41 10.86 -3.76 -2.99
C ASN A 41 10.88 -5.07 -3.76
N ILE A 42 12.05 -5.66 -3.90
CA ILE A 42 12.22 -6.95 -4.58
C ILE A 42 11.54 -8.03 -3.75
N ALA A 43 10.49 -8.63 -4.32
CA ALA A 43 9.79 -9.74 -3.68
C ALA A 43 10.68 -10.99 -3.63
N SER A 44 10.67 -11.71 -2.51
CA SER A 44 11.38 -12.98 -2.42
C SER A 44 10.73 -14.05 -3.29
N PRO A 45 11.49 -15.05 -3.78
CA PRO A 45 10.91 -16.18 -4.51
C PRO A 45 9.81 -16.92 -3.73
N ALA A 46 9.85 -16.90 -2.40
CA ALA A 46 8.81 -17.48 -1.57
C ALA A 46 7.48 -16.72 -1.68
N VAL A 47 7.52 -15.38 -1.78
CA VAL A 47 6.34 -14.56 -2.00
C VAL A 47 5.77 -14.80 -3.40
N MET A 48 6.63 -14.81 -4.43
CA MET A 48 6.21 -15.07 -5.80
C MET A 48 5.63 -16.48 -5.98
N GLY A 49 6.14 -17.47 -5.25
CA GLY A 49 5.63 -18.84 -5.24
C GLY A 49 4.33 -19.04 -4.46
N SER A 50 3.88 -18.07 -3.67
CA SER A 50 2.67 -18.23 -2.84
C SER A 50 1.35 -18.06 -3.60
N VAL A 51 1.36 -17.56 -4.84
CA VAL A 51 0.16 -17.41 -5.70
C VAL A 51 -0.19 -18.67 -6.49
N LEU A 52 -0.04 -19.85 -5.89
CA LEU A 52 -0.20 -21.13 -6.59
C LEU A 52 -1.62 -21.72 -6.50
N THR A 53 -2.59 -20.96 -6.06
CA THR A 53 -3.97 -21.43 -5.98
C THR A 53 -4.92 -20.49 -6.71
N ASN A 54 -5.90 -21.08 -7.38
CA ASN A 54 -7.03 -20.36 -7.99
C ASN A 54 -8.24 -20.30 -7.04
N LYS A 55 -8.06 -20.61 -5.76
CA LYS A 55 -9.16 -20.62 -4.79
C LYS A 55 -9.66 -19.20 -4.54
N TYR A 56 -10.95 -19.00 -4.81
CA TYR A 56 -11.68 -17.80 -4.45
C TYR A 56 -12.08 -17.85 -2.98
N ALA A 57 -11.63 -16.90 -2.18
CA ALA A 57 -11.72 -16.92 -0.72
C ALA A 57 -12.36 -15.64 -0.17
N GLU A 58 -13.53 -15.26 -0.70
CA GLU A 58 -14.30 -14.12 -0.23
C GLU A 58 -14.72 -14.27 1.23
N GLY A 59 -14.61 -13.19 1.98
CA GLY A 59 -14.86 -13.14 3.43
C GLY A 59 -13.56 -13.17 4.23
N TYR A 60 -13.66 -13.59 5.49
CA TYR A 60 -12.54 -13.63 6.43
C TYR A 60 -12.28 -15.05 6.91
N PRO A 61 -11.11 -15.36 7.49
CA PRO A 61 -10.85 -16.64 8.11
C PRO A 61 -11.98 -17.08 9.05
N GLY A 62 -12.52 -18.29 8.85
CA GLY A 62 -13.65 -18.82 9.60
C GLY A 62 -15.02 -18.24 9.24
N LYS A 63 -15.11 -17.28 8.32
CA LYS A 63 -16.35 -16.64 7.85
C LYS A 63 -16.33 -16.46 6.32
N ARG A 64 -16.07 -17.54 5.60
CA ARG A 64 -16.03 -17.53 4.14
C ARG A 64 -17.42 -17.75 3.54
N TYR A 65 -17.66 -17.13 2.40
CA TYR A 65 -18.88 -17.39 1.60
C TYR A 65 -18.84 -18.74 0.88
N TYR A 66 -17.62 -19.27 0.62
CA TYR A 66 -17.43 -20.53 -0.12
C TYR A 66 -16.65 -21.55 0.71
N GLY A 67 -16.97 -22.82 0.55
CA GLY A 67 -16.23 -23.92 1.17
C GLY A 67 -14.84 -24.12 0.57
N GLY A 68 -14.05 -24.99 1.20
CA GLY A 68 -12.70 -25.35 0.72
C GLY A 68 -11.63 -24.26 0.97
N CYS A 69 -11.80 -23.44 2.00
CA CYS A 69 -10.86 -22.39 2.37
C CYS A 69 -9.98 -22.75 3.58
N ASP A 70 -9.99 -23.99 4.03
CA ASP A 70 -9.33 -24.44 5.26
C ASP A 70 -7.86 -24.01 5.34
N TYR A 71 -7.10 -24.22 4.28
CA TYR A 71 -5.67 -23.85 4.24
C TYR A 71 -5.45 -22.39 3.90
N VAL A 72 -6.34 -21.76 3.16
CA VAL A 72 -6.32 -20.30 2.90
C VAL A 72 -6.55 -19.56 4.21
N ASP A 73 -7.45 -20.03 5.05
CA ASP A 73 -7.72 -19.45 6.37
C ASP A 73 -6.48 -19.53 7.29
N VAL A 74 -5.80 -20.67 7.27
CA VAL A 74 -4.52 -20.82 8.02
C VAL A 74 -3.48 -19.83 7.51
N LEU A 75 -3.29 -19.73 6.19
CA LEU A 75 -2.32 -18.84 5.59
C LEU A 75 -2.61 -17.36 5.90
N GLU A 76 -3.86 -16.93 5.74
CA GLU A 76 -4.28 -15.56 6.03
C GLU A 76 -4.12 -15.24 7.52
N THR A 77 -4.49 -16.17 8.40
CA THR A 77 -4.30 -16.01 9.85
C THR A 77 -2.82 -15.85 10.22
N ILE A 78 -1.93 -16.64 9.62
CA ILE A 78 -0.48 -16.50 9.82
C ILE A 78 -0.01 -15.09 9.38
N ALA A 79 -0.48 -14.59 8.25
CA ALA A 79 -0.13 -13.26 7.75
C ALA A 79 -0.62 -12.15 8.71
N ILE A 80 -1.87 -12.25 9.17
CA ILE A 80 -2.46 -11.31 10.15
C ILE A 80 -1.62 -11.28 11.44
N GLU A 81 -1.34 -12.44 12.02
CA GLU A 81 -0.61 -12.50 13.30
C GLU A 81 0.85 -12.02 13.16
N ARG A 82 1.48 -12.26 12.02
CA ARG A 82 2.82 -11.72 11.73
C ARG A 82 2.80 -10.20 11.55
N ALA A 83 1.83 -9.66 10.85
CA ALA A 83 1.66 -8.22 10.69
C ALA A 83 1.40 -7.54 12.04
N LYS A 84 0.51 -8.09 12.86
CA LYS A 84 0.26 -7.59 14.23
C LYS A 84 1.54 -7.57 15.07
N LYS A 85 2.31 -8.65 15.03
CA LYS A 85 3.58 -8.73 15.77
C LYS A 85 4.62 -7.73 15.26
N LEU A 86 4.75 -7.59 13.93
CA LEU A 86 5.73 -6.69 13.30
C LEU A 86 5.47 -5.23 13.66
N PHE A 87 4.22 -4.81 13.62
CA PHE A 87 3.81 -3.42 13.83
C PHE A 87 3.35 -3.12 15.27
N GLY A 88 3.32 -4.10 16.17
CA GLY A 88 2.78 -3.93 17.53
C GLY A 88 1.29 -3.59 17.53
N ALA A 89 0.53 -4.00 16.50
CA ALA A 89 -0.85 -3.64 16.30
C ALA A 89 -1.81 -4.65 16.94
N ALA A 90 -2.94 -4.17 17.47
CA ALA A 90 -4.00 -5.04 18.00
C ALA A 90 -4.75 -5.76 16.87
N TYR A 91 -4.86 -5.13 15.72
CA TYR A 91 -5.57 -5.64 14.54
C TYR A 91 -4.75 -5.45 13.27
N ALA A 92 -4.94 -6.31 12.28
CA ALA A 92 -4.36 -6.18 10.95
C ALA A 92 -5.34 -6.74 9.92
N ASN A 93 -5.44 -6.07 8.77
CA ASN A 93 -6.08 -6.58 7.57
C ASN A 93 -4.99 -6.76 6.51
N VAL A 94 -4.87 -7.96 5.95
CA VAL A 94 -3.86 -8.31 4.95
C VAL A 94 -4.47 -8.57 3.56
N GLN A 95 -5.74 -8.27 3.38
CA GLN A 95 -6.47 -8.51 2.12
C GLN A 95 -6.27 -7.42 1.05
N PRO A 96 -5.97 -6.14 1.36
CA PRO A 96 -5.76 -5.13 0.34
C PRO A 96 -4.66 -5.53 -0.66
N HIS A 97 -4.92 -5.32 -1.96
CA HIS A 97 -3.97 -5.65 -3.02
C HIS A 97 -2.86 -4.61 -3.20
N SER A 98 -3.03 -3.43 -2.61
CA SER A 98 -2.07 -2.31 -2.68
C SER A 98 -2.27 -1.34 -1.52
N GLY A 99 -1.24 -0.51 -1.25
CA GLY A 99 -1.38 0.58 -0.29
C GLY A 99 -2.47 1.58 -0.67
N ALA A 100 -2.70 1.82 -1.97
CA ALA A 100 -3.78 2.66 -2.44
C ALA A 100 -5.16 2.09 -2.07
N GLN A 101 -5.35 0.78 -2.23
CA GLN A 101 -6.59 0.11 -1.82
C GLN A 101 -6.76 0.16 -0.30
N ALA A 102 -5.71 -0.11 0.47
CA ALA A 102 -5.75 -0.03 1.93
C ALA A 102 -6.19 1.37 2.41
N ASN A 103 -5.63 2.43 1.83
CA ASN A 103 -6.05 3.80 2.15
C ASN A 103 -7.52 4.05 1.81
N LEU A 104 -7.98 3.60 0.63
CA LEU A 104 -9.39 3.76 0.22
C LEU A 104 -10.35 2.99 1.13
N GLU A 105 -9.98 1.81 1.60
CA GLU A 105 -10.76 1.02 2.57
C GLU A 105 -10.91 1.78 3.90
N VAL A 106 -9.84 2.38 4.41
CA VAL A 106 -9.89 3.23 5.61
C VAL A 106 -10.80 4.43 5.38
N TYR A 107 -10.68 5.10 4.24
CA TYR A 107 -11.53 6.26 3.93
C TYR A 107 -13.00 5.86 3.83
N ALA A 108 -13.30 4.77 3.14
CA ALA A 108 -14.67 4.27 3.01
C ALA A 108 -15.29 3.86 4.35
N ALA A 109 -14.48 3.39 5.29
CA ALA A 109 -14.92 3.02 6.64
C ALA A 109 -15.19 4.24 7.54
N LEU A 110 -14.43 5.33 7.37
CA LEU A 110 -14.44 6.46 8.31
C LEU A 110 -15.10 7.72 7.75
N LEU A 111 -15.20 7.85 6.44
CA LEU A 111 -15.66 9.06 5.77
C LEU A 111 -16.90 8.80 4.90
N GLN A 112 -17.69 9.86 4.70
CA GLN A 112 -18.72 9.91 3.68
C GLN A 112 -18.25 10.78 2.51
N PRO A 113 -18.74 10.58 1.28
CA PRO A 113 -18.45 11.48 0.15
C PRO A 113 -18.71 12.95 0.53
N GLY A 114 -17.72 13.81 0.27
CA GLY A 114 -17.76 15.23 0.64
C GLY A 114 -17.19 15.57 2.01
N ASP A 115 -16.90 14.59 2.86
CA ASP A 115 -16.19 14.83 4.13
C ASP A 115 -14.78 15.39 3.88
N THR A 116 -14.26 16.13 4.84
CA THR A 116 -12.93 16.73 4.72
C THR A 116 -11.85 15.74 5.10
N LEU A 117 -10.95 15.50 4.15
CA LEU A 117 -9.73 14.72 4.26
C LEU A 117 -8.53 15.68 4.21
N MET A 118 -7.56 15.53 5.11
CA MET A 118 -6.33 16.31 5.09
C MET A 118 -5.11 15.37 5.01
N GLY A 119 -4.16 15.69 4.14
CA GLY A 119 -2.93 14.91 3.96
C GLY A 119 -1.80 15.72 3.37
N MET A 120 -0.60 15.16 3.31
CA MET A 120 0.54 15.82 2.68
C MET A 120 0.33 15.94 1.17
N ASP A 121 0.64 17.11 0.61
CA ASP A 121 0.54 17.33 -0.84
C ASP A 121 1.58 16.49 -1.62
N LEU A 122 1.28 16.26 -2.89
CA LEU A 122 2.12 15.43 -3.75
C LEU A 122 3.51 16.05 -3.98
N ALA A 123 3.59 17.37 -4.08
CA ALA A 123 4.85 18.08 -4.34
C ALA A 123 5.80 18.03 -3.13
N SER A 124 5.25 17.92 -1.92
CA SER A 124 6.01 17.77 -0.67
C SER A 124 6.37 16.32 -0.33
N GLY A 125 5.97 15.36 -1.15
CA GLY A 125 6.26 13.94 -0.97
C GLY A 125 5.08 13.10 -0.52
N GLY A 126 3.87 13.63 -0.51
CA GLY A 126 2.64 12.90 -0.23
C GLY A 126 2.32 11.86 -1.31
N HIS A 127 1.38 10.97 -1.03
CA HIS A 127 0.90 9.99 -1.99
C HIS A 127 -0.35 10.51 -2.73
N LEU A 128 -0.60 9.99 -3.93
CA LEU A 128 -1.81 10.33 -4.69
C LEU A 128 -3.11 10.14 -3.89
N THR A 129 -3.16 9.10 -3.06
CA THR A 129 -4.32 8.81 -2.19
C THR A 129 -4.49 9.77 -1.02
N HIS A 130 -3.56 10.70 -0.78
CA HIS A 130 -3.69 11.72 0.26
C HIS A 130 -4.55 12.92 -0.16
N GLY A 131 -5.42 12.75 -1.14
CA GLY A 131 -6.34 13.78 -1.59
C GLY A 131 -5.96 14.47 -2.89
N ALA A 132 -5.02 13.94 -3.68
CA ALA A 132 -4.68 14.52 -4.97
C ALA A 132 -5.90 14.55 -5.91
N ARG A 133 -6.13 15.67 -6.59
CA ARG A 133 -7.33 15.91 -7.44
C ARG A 133 -7.58 14.86 -8.51
N VAL A 134 -6.52 14.22 -9.01
CA VAL A 134 -6.59 13.17 -10.04
C VAL A 134 -6.95 11.80 -9.46
N ASN A 135 -6.81 11.63 -8.15
CA ASN A 135 -7.09 10.38 -7.42
C ASN A 135 -8.55 10.34 -6.93
N LEU A 136 -9.06 9.14 -6.65
CA LEU A 136 -10.39 8.96 -6.07
C LEU A 136 -10.55 9.74 -4.77
N SER A 137 -9.52 9.78 -3.91
CA SER A 137 -9.55 10.53 -2.65
C SER A 137 -9.82 12.02 -2.85
N GLY A 138 -9.22 12.65 -3.86
CA GLY A 138 -9.46 14.06 -4.18
C GLY A 138 -10.74 14.32 -4.98
N LYS A 139 -11.38 13.27 -5.53
CA LYS A 139 -12.66 13.36 -6.25
C LYS A 139 -13.87 13.16 -5.33
N TYR A 140 -13.76 12.29 -4.34
CA TYR A 140 -14.85 11.92 -3.44
C TYR A 140 -14.89 12.76 -2.16
N TYR A 141 -13.74 13.27 -1.70
CA TYR A 141 -13.63 13.99 -0.44
C TYR A 141 -13.21 15.45 -0.67
N HIS A 142 -13.59 16.31 0.26
CA HIS A 142 -13.06 17.68 0.29
C HIS A 142 -11.63 17.65 0.81
N SER A 143 -10.68 17.71 -0.12
CA SER A 143 -9.26 17.50 0.17
C SER A 143 -8.56 18.81 0.54
N ILE A 144 -7.89 18.82 1.69
CA ILE A 144 -7.01 19.88 2.16
C ILE A 144 -5.59 19.30 2.24
N SER A 145 -4.60 20.03 1.73
CA SER A 145 -3.23 19.55 1.75
C SER A 145 -2.34 20.42 2.63
N TYR A 146 -1.48 19.78 3.43
CA TYR A 146 -0.34 20.45 4.07
C TYR A 146 0.94 20.13 3.29
N GLY A 147 1.91 21.04 3.36
CA GLY A 147 3.19 20.91 2.69
C GLY A 147 4.37 20.85 3.66
N VAL A 148 5.52 21.23 3.13
CA VAL A 148 6.74 21.42 3.91
C VAL A 148 7.14 22.89 3.85
N ASP A 149 7.84 23.35 4.86
CA ASP A 149 8.48 24.65 4.87
C ASP A 149 9.52 24.71 3.73
N PRO A 150 9.48 25.70 2.85
CA PRO A 150 10.30 25.75 1.65
C PRO A 150 11.81 25.98 1.95
N GLU A 151 12.16 26.56 3.09
CA GLU A 151 13.55 26.81 3.45
C GLU A 151 14.20 25.59 4.10
N THR A 152 13.45 24.89 4.95
CA THR A 152 13.97 23.74 5.70
C THR A 152 13.67 22.40 5.07
N GLY A 153 12.65 22.31 4.21
CA GLY A 153 12.11 21.09 3.65
C GLY A 153 11.49 20.18 4.71
N ARG A 154 11.04 20.71 5.82
CA ARG A 154 10.43 19.98 6.94
C ARG A 154 8.95 20.28 7.05
N ILE A 155 8.20 19.33 7.62
CA ILE A 155 6.82 19.56 8.02
C ILE A 155 6.82 20.61 9.14
N ASP A 156 6.04 21.68 8.94
CA ASP A 156 5.73 22.66 9.97
C ASP A 156 4.48 22.18 10.73
N TYR A 157 4.69 21.61 11.91
CA TYR A 157 3.60 21.01 12.70
C TYR A 157 2.67 22.07 13.28
N ASP A 158 3.16 23.27 13.56
CA ASP A 158 2.32 24.39 14.04
C ASP A 158 1.35 24.83 12.94
N GLN A 159 1.85 24.92 11.69
CA GLN A 159 1.01 25.19 10.53
C GLN A 159 -0.04 24.08 10.31
N VAL A 160 0.36 22.82 10.46
CA VAL A 160 -0.58 21.68 10.34
C VAL A 160 -1.66 21.77 11.42
N GLU A 161 -1.31 22.08 12.66
CA GLU A 161 -2.27 22.27 13.75
C GLU A 161 -3.26 23.40 13.44
N ASP A 162 -2.78 24.55 13.00
CA ASP A 162 -3.63 25.68 12.60
C ASP A 162 -4.60 25.31 11.47
N MET A 163 -4.12 24.54 10.50
CA MET A 163 -4.96 24.04 9.42
C MET A 163 -6.03 23.06 9.92
N VAL A 164 -5.66 22.14 10.83
CA VAL A 164 -6.62 21.22 11.46
C VAL A 164 -7.69 21.99 12.22
N ARG A 165 -7.30 22.99 13.02
CA ARG A 165 -8.25 23.85 13.77
C ARG A 165 -9.19 24.61 12.83
N ARG A 166 -8.68 25.11 11.72
CA ARG A 166 -9.43 25.90 10.73
C ARG A 166 -10.39 25.05 9.92
N TYR A 167 -9.90 23.94 9.35
CA TYR A 167 -10.65 23.13 8.38
C TYR A 167 -11.38 21.94 9.01
N ARG A 168 -11.03 21.56 10.22
CA ARG A 168 -11.64 20.47 11.01
C ARG A 168 -11.81 19.19 10.17
N PRO A 169 -10.73 18.65 9.59
CA PRO A 169 -10.84 17.44 8.81
C PRO A 169 -11.37 16.29 9.68
N LYS A 170 -12.19 15.44 9.10
CA LYS A 170 -12.63 14.21 9.74
C LYS A 170 -11.51 13.17 9.82
N LEU A 171 -10.58 13.24 8.87
CA LEU A 171 -9.43 12.35 8.82
C LEU A 171 -8.19 13.13 8.40
N LEU A 172 -7.12 12.96 9.17
CA LEU A 172 -5.79 13.48 8.89
C LEU A 172 -4.85 12.32 8.58
N VAL A 173 -4.25 12.34 7.40
CA VAL A 173 -3.26 11.35 6.96
C VAL A 173 -1.87 11.81 7.35
N ALA A 174 -1.26 11.13 8.31
CA ALA A 174 0.12 11.31 8.70
C ALA A 174 0.99 10.26 8.01
N GLY A 175 1.73 10.66 6.98
CA GLY A 175 2.58 9.75 6.20
C GLY A 175 2.97 10.35 4.86
N ALA A 176 3.89 9.69 4.18
CA ALA A 176 4.39 10.15 2.89
C ALA A 176 4.97 9.00 2.07
N SER A 177 5.07 9.18 0.74
CA SER A 177 5.79 8.29 -0.17
C SER A 177 7.23 8.72 -0.41
N ALA A 178 7.47 10.03 -0.52
CA ALA A 178 8.73 10.58 -0.97
C ALA A 178 9.31 11.68 -0.03
N TYR A 179 8.78 11.83 1.15
CA TYR A 179 9.34 12.74 2.17
C TYR A 179 10.52 12.04 2.87
N PRO A 180 11.77 12.56 2.71
CA PRO A 180 12.97 11.81 3.12
C PRO A 180 13.40 12.07 4.56
N ARG A 181 12.53 12.61 5.40
CA ARG A 181 12.83 12.94 6.79
C ARG A 181 11.94 12.19 7.76
N ALA A 182 12.35 12.07 9.01
CA ALA A 182 11.52 11.50 10.06
C ALA A 182 10.24 12.32 10.26
N ILE A 183 9.12 11.62 10.41
CA ILE A 183 7.82 12.20 10.73
C ILE A 183 7.60 12.04 12.24
N ASP A 184 7.29 13.14 12.91
CA ASP A 184 6.87 13.08 14.31
C ASP A 184 5.38 12.74 14.39
N PHE A 185 5.09 11.45 14.48
CA PHE A 185 3.72 10.97 14.62
C PHE A 185 3.06 11.39 15.94
N LYS A 186 3.86 11.72 16.96
CA LYS A 186 3.32 12.21 18.22
C LYS A 186 2.78 13.63 18.10
N ALA A 187 3.39 14.45 17.24
CA ALA A 187 2.90 15.79 16.95
C ALA A 187 1.56 15.76 16.17
N PHE A 188 1.26 14.68 15.45
CA PHE A 188 -0.03 14.50 14.76
C PHE A 188 -1.14 13.97 15.66
N ALA A 189 -0.84 13.42 16.85
CA ALA A 189 -1.80 12.81 17.77
C ALA A 189 -2.36 13.82 18.75
#